data_b653b218dfaecc75a863cebce205cac4
#
_entry.id   b653b218dfaecc75a863cebce205cac4
#
_cell.length_a   1.000
_cell.length_b   1.000
_cell.length_c   1.000
_cell.angle_alpha   90.00
_cell.angle_beta   90.00
_cell.angle_gamma   90.00
#
_symmetry.space_group_name_H-M   'P 1'
#
loop_
_entity.id
_entity.type
_entity.pdbx_description
1 polymer ?
#
loop_
_entity_poly.entity_id
_entity_poly.type
_entity_poly.pdbx_seq_one_letter_code
_entity_poly.pdbx_strand_id
1 'polypeptide(L)'
;MSAADSGSGGLEGRHMAVITVENLRYRYPHTEKLALDGLTFSVEKGEFIGIIGANGAGKSTLSQALVGLVPQFYKGAYGGRVTVGGFNAETVPVSQMCRTVGLVFQNPFNQLSGARDNVYEEVAFGMQNLGVEREEMKRRIQWALELLDIWQYRDRNPFDLSGGQMQRVAIASILVMRPEVIVLDEPTSQLDPAGSEEVFRAVEKLAKSGITILMIEQKMEKIASYCDRILLLHEGKQIAFDTPQKVFSLDDLEEYGIQPPAFTRICRAAGLSFKDGTYPVTAESAAEFFHGKDFEKSRIGETDVSISEPFFSIQNLDFHYSPEAPVLQNLNLELDGRPTAIIGQNGAGKTTLVKLLKGLLKPVSGNIYFKGRNIGERTVAMLAGQIGYVFQNPDDQIFKYNVLDEVMFGPLNIGMSREEAEEKALEALALTGLTGKEKENPYDLELYERKMAAIASVLAMDTDVLILDEPTIAQDYRGRQIIGNVIRELSGKGKLVLAVLHDMDFVAEFFERVIVMAHGQILADGNGREVFSRTDLLKEACLSQPYVTQLCRKLGFEGIYLTVEEFLEKK
;
A
#
# COMPACT_ATOMS: atom_id res chain seq x y z
N MET A 1 -50.75 -40.97 36.34
CA MET A 1 -49.47 -40.72 37.01
C MET A 1 -48.38 -40.98 36.05
N SER A 2 -47.86 -40.00 35.45
CA SER A 2 -46.58 -40.02 34.72
C SER A 2 -46.20 -38.59 34.42
N ALA A 3 -45.05 -38.16 34.93
CA ALA A 3 -44.52 -36.81 34.82
C ALA A 3 -44.08 -36.51 33.41
N ALA A 4 -44.48 -35.36 32.89
CA ALA A 4 -43.96 -34.77 31.68
C ALA A 4 -42.66 -34.05 31.99
N ASP A 5 -41.59 -34.45 31.34
CA ASP A 5 -40.28 -33.82 31.40
C ASP A 5 -40.27 -32.68 30.38
N SER A 6 -40.23 -31.43 30.84
CA SER A 6 -40.15 -30.24 30.03
C SER A 6 -38.70 -29.89 29.80
N GLY A 7 -38.12 -30.43 28.73
CA GLY A 7 -36.81 -30.02 28.24
C GLY A 7 -36.85 -28.59 27.69
N SER A 8 -36.40 -27.62 28.46
CA SER A 8 -36.10 -26.28 27.99
C SER A 8 -34.80 -26.31 27.16
N GLY A 9 -34.93 -26.60 25.87
CA GLY A 9 -33.85 -26.38 24.90
C GLY A 9 -33.63 -24.88 24.73
N GLY A 10 -32.56 -24.34 25.29
CA GLY A 10 -32.09 -23.01 25.04
C GLY A 10 -31.86 -22.82 23.51
N LEU A 11 -32.56 -21.91 22.93
CA LEU A 11 -32.24 -21.35 21.61
C LEU A 11 -30.96 -20.53 21.76
N GLU A 12 -29.81 -21.20 21.74
CA GLU A 12 -28.55 -20.53 21.35
C GLU A 12 -28.76 -20.01 19.93
N GLY A 13 -28.72 -18.68 19.76
CA GLY A 13 -28.83 -18.03 18.48
C GLY A 13 -27.74 -18.59 17.56
N ARG A 14 -28.11 -19.46 16.63
CA ARG A 14 -27.24 -19.84 15.52
C ARG A 14 -26.98 -18.58 14.72
N HIS A 15 -25.80 -17.97 14.88
CA HIS A 15 -25.31 -16.98 13.96
C HIS A 15 -25.30 -17.61 12.57
N MET A 16 -26.12 -17.08 11.65
CA MET A 16 -26.19 -17.60 10.27
C MET A 16 -25.02 -17.05 9.48
N ALA A 17 -24.19 -17.95 8.93
CA ALA A 17 -23.12 -17.57 8.02
C ALA A 17 -23.69 -16.83 6.81
N VAL A 18 -23.21 -15.62 6.55
CA VAL A 18 -23.56 -14.81 5.38
C VAL A 18 -22.71 -15.19 4.18
N ILE A 19 -21.49 -15.71 4.41
CA ILE A 19 -20.62 -16.26 3.37
C ILE A 19 -20.26 -17.69 3.76
N THR A 20 -20.33 -18.59 2.78
CA THR A 20 -19.84 -19.98 2.91
C THR A 20 -19.02 -20.31 1.66
N VAL A 21 -17.79 -20.73 1.86
CA VAL A 21 -16.88 -21.20 0.82
C VAL A 21 -16.54 -22.65 1.11
N GLU A 22 -16.81 -23.55 0.15
CA GLU A 22 -16.63 -25.00 0.29
C GLU A 22 -15.74 -25.53 -0.82
N ASN A 23 -14.52 -25.94 -0.47
CA ASN A 23 -13.52 -26.54 -1.35
C ASN A 23 -13.33 -25.76 -2.67
N LEU A 24 -13.29 -24.41 -2.60
CA LEU A 24 -13.18 -23.54 -3.76
C LEU A 24 -11.85 -23.75 -4.45
N ARG A 25 -11.90 -24.07 -5.74
CA ARG A 25 -10.75 -24.19 -6.63
C ARG A 25 -10.99 -23.38 -7.89
N TYR A 26 -9.94 -22.69 -8.34
CA TYR A 26 -10.03 -21.92 -9.57
C TYR A 26 -8.69 -21.82 -10.29
N ARG A 27 -8.76 -21.91 -11.62
CA ARG A 27 -7.62 -21.73 -12.52
C ARG A 27 -8.03 -20.86 -13.69
N TYR A 28 -7.26 -19.81 -13.93
CA TYR A 28 -7.48 -18.93 -15.08
C TYR A 28 -7.30 -19.67 -16.42
N PRO A 29 -7.95 -19.21 -17.52
CA PRO A 29 -7.70 -19.73 -18.86
C PRO A 29 -6.20 -19.61 -19.20
N HIS A 30 -5.70 -20.60 -19.94
CA HIS A 30 -4.31 -20.63 -20.43
C HIS A 30 -3.22 -20.66 -19.34
N THR A 31 -3.56 -20.92 -18.08
CA THR A 31 -2.57 -21.12 -17.01
C THR A 31 -2.58 -22.58 -16.54
N GLU A 32 -1.45 -23.04 -16.01
CA GLU A 32 -1.35 -24.39 -15.42
C GLU A 32 -1.58 -24.39 -13.92
N LYS A 33 -1.21 -23.28 -13.24
CA LYS A 33 -1.28 -23.13 -11.78
C LYS A 33 -2.71 -22.79 -11.35
N LEU A 34 -3.17 -23.41 -10.25
CA LEU A 34 -4.40 -23.01 -9.57
C LEU A 34 -4.18 -21.66 -8.88
N ALA A 35 -5.09 -20.70 -9.12
CA ALA A 35 -5.12 -19.43 -8.40
C ALA A 35 -5.78 -19.57 -7.02
N LEU A 36 -6.72 -20.52 -6.88
CA LEU A 36 -7.32 -20.94 -5.61
C LEU A 36 -7.33 -22.46 -5.56
N ASP A 37 -6.95 -23.06 -4.42
CA ASP A 37 -6.80 -24.50 -4.25
C ASP A 37 -7.40 -24.98 -2.93
N GLY A 38 -8.70 -25.27 -2.95
CA GLY A 38 -9.39 -25.97 -1.88
C GLY A 38 -9.76 -25.10 -0.67
N LEU A 39 -10.04 -23.80 -0.87
CA LEU A 39 -10.45 -22.91 0.22
C LEU A 39 -11.78 -23.35 0.85
N THR A 40 -11.82 -23.40 2.19
CA THR A 40 -13.04 -23.75 2.96
C THR A 40 -13.11 -22.91 4.22
N PHE A 41 -14.08 -21.99 4.29
CA PHE A 41 -14.34 -21.14 5.44
C PHE A 41 -15.75 -20.57 5.43
N SER A 42 -16.17 -20.00 6.56
CA SER A 42 -17.44 -19.29 6.70
C SER A 42 -17.28 -17.99 7.44
N VAL A 43 -18.09 -16.99 7.05
CA VAL A 43 -18.13 -15.66 7.67
C VAL A 43 -19.54 -15.40 8.18
N GLU A 44 -19.63 -14.95 9.42
CA GLU A 44 -20.90 -14.60 10.05
C GLU A 44 -21.30 -13.15 9.69
N LYS A 45 -22.60 -12.87 9.82
CA LYS A 45 -23.11 -11.53 9.53
C LYS A 45 -22.55 -10.51 10.52
N GLY A 46 -22.02 -9.40 9.98
CA GLY A 46 -21.44 -8.31 10.75
C GLY A 46 -19.96 -8.50 11.13
N GLU A 47 -19.33 -9.63 10.78
CA GLU A 47 -17.88 -9.80 10.97
C GLU A 47 -17.06 -8.89 10.05
N PHE A 48 -15.93 -8.42 10.54
CA PHE A 48 -14.90 -7.75 9.76
C PHE A 48 -13.69 -8.68 9.57
N ILE A 49 -13.52 -9.19 8.35
CA ILE A 49 -12.48 -10.16 8.00
C ILE A 49 -11.35 -9.47 7.24
N GLY A 50 -10.12 -9.63 7.73
CA GLY A 50 -8.91 -9.30 6.99
C GLY A 50 -8.47 -10.47 6.10
N ILE A 51 -8.12 -10.19 4.85
CA ILE A 51 -7.53 -11.19 3.92
C ILE A 51 -6.10 -10.76 3.66
N ILE A 52 -5.13 -11.57 4.08
CA ILE A 52 -3.70 -11.30 3.93
C ILE A 52 -2.99 -12.42 3.18
N GLY A 53 -1.80 -12.13 2.66
CA GLY A 53 -0.97 -13.06 1.91
C GLY A 53 -0.03 -12.30 0.97
N ALA A 54 1.03 -12.95 0.50
CA ALA A 54 1.94 -12.40 -0.50
C ALA A 54 1.19 -12.01 -1.80
N ASN A 55 1.86 -11.26 -2.65
CA ASN A 55 1.40 -11.04 -4.01
C ASN A 55 1.27 -12.39 -4.74
N GLY A 56 0.25 -12.55 -5.58
CA GLY A 56 -0.05 -13.83 -6.22
C GLY A 56 -0.64 -14.91 -5.31
N ALA A 57 -0.94 -14.63 -4.02
CA ALA A 57 -1.52 -15.63 -3.10
C ALA A 57 -3.00 -15.98 -3.40
N GLY A 58 -3.66 -15.31 -4.34
CA GLY A 58 -5.05 -15.56 -4.72
C GLY A 58 -6.09 -14.63 -4.07
N LYS A 59 -5.65 -13.57 -3.36
CA LYS A 59 -6.54 -12.64 -2.63
C LYS A 59 -7.59 -11.99 -3.54
N SER A 60 -7.18 -11.33 -4.61
CA SER A 60 -8.09 -10.66 -5.56
C SER A 60 -8.93 -11.67 -6.36
N THR A 61 -8.40 -12.88 -6.62
CA THR A 61 -9.20 -13.96 -7.22
C THR A 61 -10.32 -14.42 -6.30
N LEU A 62 -10.06 -14.49 -4.98
CA LEU A 62 -11.09 -14.80 -4.00
C LEU A 62 -12.15 -13.69 -3.94
N SER A 63 -11.75 -12.41 -3.93
CA SER A 63 -12.71 -11.30 -3.96
C SER A 63 -13.62 -11.34 -5.18
N GLN A 64 -13.06 -11.66 -6.35
CA GLN A 64 -13.81 -11.84 -7.59
C GLN A 64 -14.75 -13.05 -7.56
N ALA A 65 -14.35 -14.14 -6.89
CA ALA A 65 -15.20 -15.32 -6.72
C ALA A 65 -16.41 -15.04 -5.82
N LEU A 66 -16.23 -14.25 -4.76
CA LEU A 66 -17.33 -13.86 -3.86
C LEU A 66 -18.41 -13.04 -4.55
N VAL A 67 -18.06 -12.22 -5.54
CA VAL A 67 -19.02 -11.39 -6.29
C VAL A 67 -19.50 -12.05 -7.60
N GLY A 68 -19.02 -13.27 -7.91
CA GLY A 68 -19.41 -14.03 -9.10
C GLY A 68 -18.70 -13.62 -10.39
N LEU A 69 -17.72 -12.71 -10.38
CA LEU A 69 -16.89 -12.40 -11.55
C LEU A 69 -16.07 -13.60 -11.99
N VAL A 70 -15.64 -14.42 -11.05
CA VAL A 70 -15.07 -15.75 -11.28
C VAL A 70 -16.15 -16.77 -10.93
N PRO A 71 -16.53 -17.70 -11.86
CA PRO A 71 -16.01 -17.90 -13.21
C PRO A 71 -16.81 -17.17 -14.31
N GLN A 72 -17.84 -16.37 -13.96
CA GLN A 72 -18.82 -15.91 -14.96
C GLN A 72 -18.19 -14.96 -16.00
N PHE A 73 -17.33 -14.02 -15.57
CA PHE A 73 -16.66 -13.06 -16.45
C PHE A 73 -15.29 -13.58 -16.91
N TYR A 74 -14.42 -13.96 -15.98
CA TYR A 74 -13.04 -14.37 -16.30
C TYR A 74 -12.92 -15.77 -16.88
N LYS A 75 -14.02 -16.57 -16.84
CA LYS A 75 -14.03 -17.98 -17.31
C LYS A 75 -12.99 -18.83 -16.54
N GLY A 76 -12.58 -19.95 -17.10
CA GLY A 76 -11.59 -20.83 -16.47
C GLY A 76 -12.18 -22.08 -15.84
N ALA A 77 -11.34 -22.88 -15.20
CA ALA A 77 -11.75 -24.10 -14.52
C ALA A 77 -12.14 -23.77 -13.07
N TYR A 78 -13.37 -24.06 -12.69
CA TYR A 78 -13.96 -23.77 -11.39
C TYR A 78 -14.42 -25.06 -10.70
N GLY A 79 -14.23 -25.15 -9.38
CA GLY A 79 -14.69 -26.26 -8.57
C GLY A 79 -15.01 -25.81 -7.14
N GLY A 80 -15.83 -26.58 -6.45
CA GLY A 80 -16.33 -26.22 -5.13
C GLY A 80 -17.57 -25.33 -5.19
N ARG A 81 -17.85 -24.60 -4.11
CA ARG A 81 -19.06 -23.76 -4.01
C ARG A 81 -18.79 -22.49 -3.21
N VAL A 82 -19.31 -21.37 -3.68
CA VAL A 82 -19.34 -20.08 -2.96
C VAL A 82 -20.78 -19.63 -2.82
N THR A 83 -21.22 -19.40 -1.58
CA THR A 83 -22.56 -18.87 -1.27
C THR A 83 -22.41 -17.56 -0.51
N VAL A 84 -23.07 -16.49 -0.98
CA VAL A 84 -23.10 -15.17 -0.32
C VAL A 84 -24.54 -14.71 -0.20
N GLY A 85 -25.00 -14.40 1.01
CA GLY A 85 -26.39 -14.00 1.30
C GLY A 85 -27.41 -15.03 0.81
N GLY A 86 -27.05 -16.33 0.82
CA GLY A 86 -27.89 -17.43 0.33
C GLY A 86 -27.84 -17.68 -1.20
N PHE A 87 -27.14 -16.84 -1.97
CA PHE A 87 -26.98 -16.98 -3.42
C PHE A 87 -25.68 -17.69 -3.78
N ASN A 88 -25.75 -18.64 -4.73
CA ASN A 88 -24.57 -19.29 -5.29
C ASN A 88 -23.91 -18.36 -6.32
N ALA A 89 -22.68 -17.89 -6.03
CA ALA A 89 -21.93 -16.94 -6.85
C ALA A 89 -21.57 -17.47 -8.25
N GLU A 90 -21.48 -18.80 -8.44
CA GLU A 90 -21.22 -19.41 -9.75
C GLU A 90 -22.40 -19.27 -10.70
N THR A 91 -23.63 -19.42 -10.18
CA THR A 91 -24.84 -19.62 -11.03
C THR A 91 -25.76 -18.41 -11.07
N VAL A 92 -25.74 -17.57 -10.02
CA VAL A 92 -26.56 -16.35 -9.96
C VAL A 92 -25.87 -15.24 -10.75
N PRO A 93 -26.56 -14.58 -11.70
CA PRO A 93 -25.95 -13.53 -12.52
C PRO A 93 -25.33 -12.43 -11.67
N VAL A 94 -24.16 -11.88 -12.08
CA VAL A 94 -23.46 -10.79 -11.39
C VAL A 94 -24.38 -9.58 -11.17
N SER A 95 -25.28 -9.27 -12.11
CA SER A 95 -26.28 -8.21 -11.99
C SER A 95 -27.28 -8.41 -10.84
N GLN A 96 -27.46 -9.64 -10.38
CA GLN A 96 -28.25 -9.95 -9.18
C GLN A 96 -27.36 -10.01 -7.94
N MET A 97 -26.15 -10.58 -8.05
CA MET A 97 -25.18 -10.65 -6.95
C MET A 97 -24.83 -9.27 -6.41
N CYS A 98 -24.70 -8.24 -7.26
CA CYS A 98 -24.35 -6.88 -6.86
C CYS A 98 -25.34 -6.21 -5.89
N ARG A 99 -26.53 -6.77 -5.67
CA ARG A 99 -27.48 -6.33 -4.63
C ARG A 99 -27.15 -6.91 -3.25
N THR A 100 -26.39 -7.98 -3.20
CA THR A 100 -26.05 -8.72 -1.96
C THR A 100 -24.61 -8.48 -1.55
N VAL A 101 -23.70 -8.46 -2.51
CA VAL A 101 -22.27 -8.24 -2.27
C VAL A 101 -21.72 -7.19 -3.20
N GLY A 102 -21.04 -6.19 -2.63
CA GLY A 102 -20.35 -5.13 -3.38
C GLY A 102 -18.84 -5.34 -3.35
N LEU A 103 -18.16 -5.04 -4.47
CA LEU A 103 -16.70 -5.05 -4.58
C LEU A 103 -16.20 -3.64 -4.82
N VAL A 104 -15.25 -3.21 -4.00
CA VAL A 104 -14.48 -1.96 -4.19
C VAL A 104 -13.10 -2.35 -4.69
N PHE A 105 -12.73 -1.83 -5.86
CA PHE A 105 -11.45 -2.11 -6.51
C PHE A 105 -10.29 -1.33 -5.87
N GLN A 106 -9.08 -1.85 -6.03
CA GLN A 106 -7.83 -1.22 -5.60
C GLN A 106 -7.65 0.19 -6.16
N ASN A 107 -7.97 0.38 -7.45
CA ASN A 107 -7.89 1.67 -8.11
C ASN A 107 -9.30 2.25 -8.30
N PRO A 108 -9.68 3.36 -7.62
CA PRO A 108 -11.00 3.97 -7.75
C PRO A 108 -11.31 4.48 -9.17
N PHE A 109 -10.28 4.83 -9.96
CA PHE A 109 -10.47 5.22 -11.36
C PHE A 109 -11.10 4.12 -12.22
N ASN A 110 -10.85 2.84 -11.89
CA ASN A 110 -11.43 1.71 -12.59
C ASN A 110 -12.88 1.42 -12.18
N GLN A 111 -13.35 2.00 -11.08
CA GLN A 111 -14.68 1.77 -10.54
C GLN A 111 -15.67 2.87 -10.91
N LEU A 112 -15.21 4.12 -10.91
CA LEU A 112 -16.05 5.27 -11.25
C LEU A 112 -16.42 5.21 -12.74
N SER A 113 -17.69 5.49 -13.04
CA SER A 113 -18.23 5.35 -14.41
C SER A 113 -17.63 6.35 -15.40
N GLY A 114 -17.18 7.51 -14.90
CA GLY A 114 -16.72 8.62 -15.73
C GLY A 114 -17.81 9.27 -16.59
N ALA A 115 -19.05 8.81 -16.44
CA ALA A 115 -20.20 9.28 -17.22
C ALA A 115 -20.97 10.41 -16.52
N ARG A 116 -20.51 10.84 -15.34
CA ARG A 116 -21.19 11.84 -14.50
C ARG A 116 -20.24 12.96 -14.11
N ASP A 117 -20.75 14.18 -14.11
CA ASP A 117 -19.98 15.40 -13.89
C ASP A 117 -19.77 15.72 -12.39
N ASN A 118 -20.50 15.04 -11.50
CA ASN A 118 -20.38 15.28 -10.07
C ASN A 118 -20.56 14.00 -9.24
N VAL A 119 -20.05 14.05 -7.99
CA VAL A 119 -20.08 12.94 -7.03
C VAL A 119 -21.50 12.44 -6.77
N TYR A 120 -22.48 13.37 -6.63
CA TYR A 120 -23.85 12.99 -6.33
C TYR A 120 -24.45 12.09 -7.42
N GLU A 121 -24.25 12.46 -8.69
CA GLU A 121 -24.77 11.69 -9.83
C GLU A 121 -23.99 10.40 -10.05
N GLU A 122 -22.66 10.40 -9.81
CA GLU A 122 -21.82 9.21 -9.88
C GLU A 122 -22.28 8.16 -8.85
N VAL A 123 -22.52 8.56 -7.60
CA VAL A 123 -23.04 7.67 -6.55
C VAL A 123 -24.47 7.19 -6.86
N ALA A 124 -25.29 8.02 -7.54
CA ALA A 124 -26.64 7.60 -7.99
C ALA A 124 -26.63 6.55 -9.10
N PHE A 125 -25.56 6.46 -9.88
CA PHE A 125 -25.52 5.72 -11.14
C PHE A 125 -25.89 4.24 -10.99
N GLY A 126 -25.34 3.53 -10.01
CA GLY A 126 -25.68 2.12 -9.75
C GLY A 126 -27.15 1.93 -9.40
N MET A 127 -27.71 2.79 -8.56
CA MET A 127 -29.12 2.72 -8.18
C MET A 127 -30.07 3.03 -9.33
N GLN A 128 -29.70 3.96 -10.24
CA GLN A 128 -30.46 4.26 -11.45
C GLN A 128 -30.60 3.02 -12.33
N ASN A 129 -29.49 2.29 -12.53
CA ASN A 129 -29.47 1.04 -13.32
C ASN A 129 -30.30 -0.07 -12.67
N LEU A 130 -30.45 -0.06 -11.34
CA LEU A 130 -31.29 -0.99 -10.59
C LEU A 130 -32.75 -0.58 -10.49
N GLY A 131 -33.14 0.60 -11.03
CA GLY A 131 -34.51 1.11 -11.02
C GLY A 131 -34.99 1.54 -9.62
N VAL A 132 -34.10 2.00 -8.76
CA VAL A 132 -34.45 2.52 -7.41
C VAL A 132 -35.25 3.80 -7.56
N GLU A 133 -36.31 3.97 -6.74
CA GLU A 133 -37.18 5.14 -6.74
C GLU A 133 -36.40 6.42 -6.35
N ARG A 134 -36.73 7.56 -6.99
CA ARG A 134 -35.95 8.81 -6.91
C ARG A 134 -35.80 9.35 -5.49
N GLU A 135 -36.87 9.32 -4.70
CA GLU A 135 -36.81 9.85 -3.31
C GLU A 135 -36.00 8.91 -2.40
N GLU A 136 -36.03 7.59 -2.66
CA GLU A 136 -35.17 6.65 -1.95
C GLU A 136 -33.70 6.83 -2.35
N MET A 137 -33.40 7.08 -3.62
CA MET A 137 -32.04 7.40 -4.06
C MET A 137 -31.47 8.62 -3.32
N LYS A 138 -32.24 9.71 -3.24
CA LYS A 138 -31.81 10.92 -2.52
C LYS A 138 -31.45 10.63 -1.05
N ARG A 139 -32.31 9.87 -0.36
CA ARG A 139 -32.08 9.50 1.05
C ARG A 139 -30.81 8.67 1.22
N ARG A 140 -30.60 7.67 0.34
CA ARG A 140 -29.42 6.79 0.40
C ARG A 140 -28.13 7.51 0.04
N ILE A 141 -28.14 8.40 -0.96
CA ILE A 141 -26.97 9.19 -1.34
C ILE A 141 -26.57 10.11 -0.19
N GLN A 142 -27.51 10.86 0.36
CA GLN A 142 -27.22 11.76 1.47
C GLN A 142 -26.63 10.98 2.64
N TRP A 143 -27.28 9.90 3.06
CA TRP A 143 -26.80 9.04 4.14
C TRP A 143 -25.38 8.50 3.90
N ALA A 144 -25.09 7.98 2.71
CA ALA A 144 -23.80 7.40 2.41
C ALA A 144 -22.68 8.45 2.36
N LEU A 145 -22.95 9.60 1.74
CA LEU A 145 -21.97 10.69 1.65
C LEU A 145 -21.69 11.34 3.02
N GLU A 146 -22.72 11.47 3.89
CA GLU A 146 -22.53 11.94 5.27
C GLU A 146 -21.76 10.93 6.12
N LEU A 147 -22.08 9.62 6.02
CA LEU A 147 -21.40 8.56 6.77
C LEU A 147 -19.90 8.51 6.46
N LEU A 148 -19.56 8.75 5.18
CA LEU A 148 -18.19 8.71 4.67
C LEU A 148 -17.47 10.08 4.70
N ASP A 149 -18.08 11.11 5.31
CA ASP A 149 -17.55 12.48 5.45
C ASP A 149 -17.15 13.12 4.09
N ILE A 150 -17.99 12.93 3.06
CA ILE A 150 -17.78 13.48 1.70
C ILE A 150 -18.99 14.24 1.13
N TRP A 151 -20.02 14.51 1.94
CA TRP A 151 -21.19 15.27 1.50
C TRP A 151 -20.87 16.65 0.94
N GLN A 152 -19.87 17.34 1.50
CA GLN A 152 -19.41 18.67 1.05
C GLN A 152 -18.82 18.67 -0.36
N TYR A 153 -18.46 17.51 -0.90
CA TYR A 153 -17.90 17.35 -2.24
C TYR A 153 -18.92 16.90 -3.30
N ARG A 154 -20.21 16.76 -2.93
CA ARG A 154 -21.26 16.17 -3.79
C ARG A 154 -21.42 16.83 -5.16
N ASP A 155 -21.13 18.15 -5.24
CA ASP A 155 -21.25 18.95 -6.46
C ASP A 155 -19.93 19.05 -7.27
N ARG A 156 -18.83 18.43 -6.78
CA ARG A 156 -17.53 18.42 -7.45
C ARG A 156 -17.43 17.25 -8.42
N ASN A 157 -16.59 17.43 -9.44
CA ASN A 157 -16.23 16.31 -10.31
C ASN A 157 -15.45 15.26 -9.49
N PRO A 158 -15.80 13.95 -9.58
CA PRO A 158 -15.08 12.89 -8.85
C PRO A 158 -13.58 12.85 -9.13
N PHE A 159 -13.16 13.20 -10.34
CA PHE A 159 -11.75 13.17 -10.75
C PHE A 159 -10.93 14.38 -10.29
N ASP A 160 -11.59 15.42 -9.75
CA ASP A 160 -10.92 16.58 -9.13
C ASP A 160 -10.69 16.37 -7.62
N LEU A 161 -11.04 15.21 -7.09
CA LEU A 161 -10.89 14.86 -5.69
C LEU A 161 -9.51 14.27 -5.40
N SER A 162 -9.07 14.36 -4.12
CA SER A 162 -7.90 13.61 -3.67
C SER A 162 -8.14 12.09 -3.74
N GLY A 163 -7.07 11.29 -3.80
CA GLY A 163 -7.19 9.83 -3.87
C GLY A 163 -8.05 9.25 -2.74
N GLY A 164 -7.87 9.72 -1.49
CA GLY A 164 -8.68 9.27 -0.35
C GLY A 164 -10.15 9.70 -0.44
N GLN A 165 -10.42 10.91 -0.96
CA GLN A 165 -11.79 11.35 -1.21
C GLN A 165 -12.43 10.54 -2.33
N MET A 166 -11.72 10.30 -3.42
CA MET A 166 -12.20 9.49 -4.56
C MET A 166 -12.48 8.04 -4.13
N GLN A 167 -11.62 7.45 -3.30
CA GLN A 167 -11.83 6.10 -2.75
C GLN A 167 -13.10 6.04 -1.91
N ARG A 168 -13.38 7.06 -1.10
CA ARG A 168 -14.63 7.14 -0.33
C ARG A 168 -15.85 7.32 -1.24
N VAL A 169 -15.74 8.01 -2.38
CA VAL A 169 -16.79 8.05 -3.40
C VAL A 169 -17.03 6.66 -4.01
N ALA A 170 -15.96 5.93 -4.31
CA ALA A 170 -16.07 4.56 -4.79
C ALA A 170 -16.75 3.62 -3.77
N ILE A 171 -16.42 3.76 -2.48
CA ILE A 171 -17.13 3.05 -1.40
C ILE A 171 -18.61 3.48 -1.34
N ALA A 172 -18.89 4.79 -1.43
CA ALA A 172 -20.26 5.33 -1.40
C ALA A 172 -21.13 4.76 -2.53
N SER A 173 -20.57 4.63 -3.76
CA SER A 173 -21.30 4.11 -4.92
C SER A 173 -21.76 2.65 -4.74
N ILE A 174 -21.02 1.87 -3.94
CA ILE A 174 -21.40 0.50 -3.56
C ILE A 174 -22.38 0.52 -2.38
N LEU A 175 -22.10 1.34 -1.37
CA LEU A 175 -22.87 1.39 -0.13
C LEU A 175 -24.35 1.77 -0.33
N VAL A 176 -24.64 2.69 -1.28
CA VAL A 176 -26.02 3.12 -1.58
C VAL A 176 -26.91 1.99 -2.13
N MET A 177 -26.32 0.93 -2.65
CA MET A 177 -27.05 -0.25 -3.10
C MET A 177 -27.48 -1.14 -1.93
N ARG A 178 -26.99 -0.87 -0.71
CA ARG A 178 -27.28 -1.61 0.55
C ARG A 178 -26.93 -3.10 0.48
N PRO A 179 -25.71 -3.45 0.10
CA PRO A 179 -25.28 -4.84 0.11
C PRO A 179 -25.20 -5.37 1.55
N GLU A 180 -25.34 -6.69 1.73
CA GLU A 180 -25.12 -7.36 3.02
C GLU A 180 -23.62 -7.54 3.31
N VAL A 181 -22.83 -7.63 2.26
CA VAL A 181 -21.37 -7.83 2.30
C VAL A 181 -20.67 -6.80 1.43
N ILE A 182 -19.60 -6.21 1.93
CA ILE A 182 -18.68 -5.36 1.16
C ILE A 182 -17.30 -6.01 1.14
N VAL A 183 -16.76 -6.21 -0.05
CA VAL A 183 -15.39 -6.66 -0.27
C VAL A 183 -14.56 -5.46 -0.73
N LEU A 184 -13.45 -5.19 -0.03
CA LEU A 184 -12.53 -4.09 -0.30
C LEU A 184 -11.19 -4.69 -0.74
N ASP A 185 -10.77 -4.46 -1.98
CA ASP A 185 -9.51 -4.97 -2.51
C ASP A 185 -8.45 -3.87 -2.46
N GLU A 186 -7.57 -3.93 -1.47
CA GLU A 186 -6.48 -2.97 -1.19
C GLU A 186 -6.89 -1.48 -1.29
N PRO A 187 -7.95 -1.04 -0.59
CA PRO A 187 -8.55 0.29 -0.80
C PRO A 187 -7.63 1.45 -0.37
N THR A 188 -6.48 1.17 0.28
CA THR A 188 -5.56 2.21 0.75
C THR A 188 -4.18 2.17 0.10
N SER A 189 -3.95 1.29 -0.89
CA SER A 189 -2.62 1.04 -1.48
C SER A 189 -2.00 2.24 -2.20
N GLN A 190 -2.83 3.15 -2.75
CA GLN A 190 -2.39 4.34 -3.51
C GLN A 190 -2.57 5.65 -2.73
N LEU A 191 -2.83 5.56 -1.42
CA LEU A 191 -3.15 6.72 -0.60
C LEU A 191 -1.98 7.10 0.30
N ASP A 192 -1.85 8.41 0.53
CA ASP A 192 -0.98 8.93 1.57
C ASP A 192 -1.48 8.51 2.98
N PRO A 193 -0.67 8.67 4.03
CA PRO A 193 -1.05 8.24 5.37
C PRO A 193 -2.38 8.85 5.87
N ALA A 194 -2.63 10.12 5.55
CA ALA A 194 -3.86 10.80 5.96
C ALA A 194 -5.09 10.25 5.23
N GLY A 195 -5.02 10.11 3.90
CA GLY A 195 -6.11 9.52 3.10
C GLY A 195 -6.38 8.07 3.49
N SER A 196 -5.33 7.30 3.77
CA SER A 196 -5.45 5.94 4.28
C SER A 196 -6.20 5.88 5.61
N GLU A 197 -5.86 6.76 6.56
CA GLU A 197 -6.53 6.84 7.86
C GLU A 197 -8.00 7.24 7.73
N GLU A 198 -8.33 8.15 6.81
CA GLU A 198 -9.71 8.54 6.51
C GLU A 198 -10.53 7.36 5.97
N VAL A 199 -9.96 6.53 5.08
CA VAL A 199 -10.62 5.33 4.55
C VAL A 199 -10.81 4.29 5.67
N PHE A 200 -9.80 4.03 6.51
CA PHE A 200 -9.95 3.10 7.63
C PHE A 200 -11.04 3.53 8.60
N ARG A 201 -11.10 4.83 8.97
CA ARG A 201 -12.19 5.36 9.82
C ARG A 201 -13.56 5.20 9.18
N ALA A 202 -13.66 5.40 7.86
CA ALA A 202 -14.89 5.19 7.12
C ALA A 202 -15.32 3.71 7.17
N VAL A 203 -14.39 2.80 6.93
CA VAL A 203 -14.63 1.34 6.99
C VAL A 203 -15.02 0.90 8.41
N GLU A 204 -14.38 1.44 9.45
CA GLU A 204 -14.75 1.19 10.85
C GLU A 204 -16.21 1.62 11.16
N LYS A 205 -16.64 2.79 10.67
CA LYS A 205 -18.03 3.23 10.80
C LYS A 205 -19.00 2.26 10.13
N LEU A 206 -18.61 1.72 8.95
CA LEU A 206 -19.41 0.72 8.24
C LEU A 206 -19.50 -0.60 9.03
N ALA A 207 -18.40 -1.10 9.57
CA ALA A 207 -18.38 -2.30 10.41
C ALA A 207 -19.31 -2.13 11.64
N LYS A 208 -19.20 -0.99 12.33
CA LYS A 208 -20.08 -0.67 13.48
C LYS A 208 -21.57 -0.54 13.11
N SER A 209 -21.91 -0.32 11.84
CA SER A 209 -23.30 -0.34 11.36
C SER A 209 -23.86 -1.74 11.11
N GLY A 210 -23.05 -2.81 11.31
CA GLY A 210 -23.45 -4.20 11.17
C GLY A 210 -23.32 -4.76 9.74
N ILE A 211 -22.62 -4.07 8.85
CA ILE A 211 -22.30 -4.56 7.50
C ILE A 211 -21.13 -5.55 7.62
N THR A 212 -21.22 -6.69 6.95
CA THR A 212 -20.12 -7.65 6.87
C THR A 212 -19.05 -7.13 5.91
N ILE A 213 -17.80 -7.10 6.35
CA ILE A 213 -16.68 -6.55 5.57
C ILE A 213 -15.60 -7.60 5.38
N LEU A 214 -15.14 -7.77 4.14
CA LEU A 214 -13.91 -8.47 3.82
C LEU A 214 -12.93 -7.46 3.23
N MET A 215 -11.75 -7.33 3.81
CA MET A 215 -10.76 -6.35 3.39
C MET A 215 -9.43 -7.01 3.10
N ILE A 216 -8.99 -6.92 1.85
CA ILE A 216 -7.61 -7.24 1.46
C ILE A 216 -6.76 -6.02 1.75
N GLU A 217 -5.66 -6.18 2.50
CA GLU A 217 -4.78 -5.08 2.84
C GLU A 217 -3.38 -5.60 3.17
N GLN A 218 -2.36 -4.76 2.93
CA GLN A 218 -0.96 -5.07 3.21
C GLN A 218 -0.41 -4.35 4.45
N LYS A 219 -1.21 -3.49 5.10
CA LYS A 219 -0.86 -2.79 6.35
C LYS A 219 -1.27 -3.64 7.54
N MET A 220 -0.37 -4.52 7.98
CA MET A 220 -0.66 -5.55 8.99
C MET A 220 -1.11 -4.97 10.33
N GLU A 221 -0.58 -3.83 10.76
CA GLU A 221 -0.99 -3.13 11.98
C GLU A 221 -2.44 -2.67 11.91
N LYS A 222 -2.89 -2.24 10.73
CA LYS A 222 -4.29 -1.85 10.52
C LYS A 222 -5.22 -3.06 10.52
N ILE A 223 -4.86 -4.11 9.78
CA ILE A 223 -5.60 -5.38 9.80
C ILE A 223 -5.71 -5.93 11.23
N ALA A 224 -4.61 -5.92 11.98
CA ALA A 224 -4.58 -6.37 13.36
C ALA A 224 -5.49 -5.57 14.31
N SER A 225 -5.68 -4.28 14.02
CA SER A 225 -6.47 -3.37 14.87
C SER A 225 -7.96 -3.36 14.57
N TYR A 226 -8.35 -3.67 13.32
CA TYR A 226 -9.74 -3.50 12.88
C TYR A 226 -10.49 -4.81 12.63
N CYS A 227 -9.79 -5.91 12.32
CA CYS A 227 -10.44 -7.15 11.92
C CYS A 227 -10.73 -8.08 13.12
N ASP A 228 -11.90 -8.72 13.10
CA ASP A 228 -12.28 -9.75 14.07
C ASP A 228 -11.50 -11.05 13.83
N ARG A 229 -11.34 -11.42 12.55
CA ARG A 229 -10.61 -12.61 12.12
C ARG A 229 -9.79 -12.30 10.86
N ILE A 230 -8.76 -13.09 10.63
CA ILE A 230 -7.86 -12.98 9.48
C ILE A 230 -7.84 -14.29 8.72
N LEU A 231 -8.02 -14.19 7.39
CA LEU A 231 -7.78 -15.26 6.43
C LEU A 231 -6.39 -15.08 5.82
N LEU A 232 -5.45 -15.95 6.15
CA LEU A 232 -4.12 -16.00 5.56
C LEU A 232 -4.11 -16.95 4.36
N LEU A 233 -3.78 -16.41 3.19
CA LEU A 233 -3.62 -17.15 1.95
C LEU A 233 -2.16 -17.25 1.54
N HIS A 234 -1.77 -18.41 1.03
CA HIS A 234 -0.46 -18.64 0.41
C HIS A 234 -0.62 -19.60 -0.78
N GLU A 235 -0.14 -19.18 -1.96
CA GLU A 235 -0.22 -19.97 -3.20
C GLU A 235 -1.60 -20.59 -3.49
N GLY A 236 -2.65 -19.79 -3.30
CA GLY A 236 -4.03 -20.20 -3.51
C GLY A 236 -4.63 -21.06 -2.39
N LYS A 237 -3.89 -21.37 -1.33
CA LYS A 237 -4.33 -22.20 -0.20
C LYS A 237 -4.62 -21.38 1.04
N GLN A 238 -5.57 -21.84 1.83
CA GLN A 238 -5.85 -21.32 3.15
C GLN A 238 -4.84 -21.89 4.15
N ILE A 239 -4.03 -21.01 4.74
CA ILE A 239 -3.05 -21.40 5.76
C ILE A 239 -3.67 -21.28 7.17
N ALA A 240 -4.39 -20.19 7.42
CA ALA A 240 -5.07 -19.96 8.70
C ALA A 240 -6.34 -19.13 8.49
N PHE A 241 -7.30 -19.31 9.41
CA PHE A 241 -8.48 -18.46 9.54
C PHE A 241 -8.88 -18.35 11.00
N ASP A 242 -8.36 -17.35 11.70
CA ASP A 242 -8.55 -17.17 13.14
C ASP A 242 -8.40 -15.69 13.55
N THR A 243 -8.42 -15.40 14.85
CA THR A 243 -8.20 -14.04 15.38
C THR A 243 -6.82 -13.49 14.99
N PRO A 244 -6.66 -12.14 14.90
CA PRO A 244 -5.38 -11.52 14.58
C PRO A 244 -4.23 -12.01 15.48
N GLN A 245 -4.48 -12.16 16.80
CA GLN A 245 -3.47 -12.63 17.73
C GLN A 245 -2.93 -14.01 17.37
N LYS A 246 -3.81 -14.95 17.02
CA LYS A 246 -3.40 -16.31 16.65
C LYS A 246 -2.67 -16.34 15.31
N VAL A 247 -3.21 -15.64 14.30
CA VAL A 247 -2.60 -15.62 12.96
C VAL A 247 -1.22 -14.97 13.01
N PHE A 248 -1.07 -13.80 13.63
CA PHE A 248 0.22 -13.13 13.72
C PHE A 248 1.20 -13.78 14.71
N SER A 249 0.75 -14.76 15.50
CA SER A 249 1.61 -15.57 16.36
C SER A 249 2.18 -16.83 15.69
N LEU A 250 1.82 -17.13 14.44
CA LEU A 250 2.43 -18.21 13.67
C LEU A 250 3.93 -17.93 13.44
N ASP A 251 4.76 -18.98 13.46
CA ASP A 251 6.21 -18.84 13.38
C ASP A 251 6.70 -18.53 11.94
N ASP A 252 6.04 -19.11 10.92
CA ASP A 252 6.51 -19.13 9.54
C ASP A 252 5.90 -18.01 8.66
N LEU A 253 5.41 -16.91 9.24
CA LEU A 253 4.69 -15.86 8.50
C LEU A 253 5.54 -15.21 7.40
N GLU A 254 6.85 -15.07 7.62
CA GLU A 254 7.77 -14.49 6.64
C GLU A 254 7.94 -15.41 5.41
N GLU A 255 7.83 -16.73 5.59
CA GLU A 255 7.81 -17.69 4.48
C GLU A 255 6.56 -17.52 3.60
N TYR A 256 5.45 -17.08 4.20
CA TYR A 256 4.22 -16.71 3.49
C TYR A 256 4.22 -15.28 2.92
N GLY A 257 5.36 -14.57 3.05
CA GLY A 257 5.52 -13.19 2.58
C GLY A 257 4.81 -12.14 3.45
N ILE A 258 4.55 -12.47 4.71
CA ILE A 258 3.89 -11.59 5.69
C ILE A 258 4.86 -11.24 6.81
N GLN A 259 5.06 -9.94 7.02
CA GLN A 259 5.73 -9.43 8.21
C GLN A 259 4.69 -9.18 9.32
N PRO A 260 4.81 -9.81 10.48
CA PRO A 260 3.92 -9.52 11.61
C PRO A 260 4.00 -8.05 12.03
N PRO A 261 2.96 -7.50 12.68
CA PRO A 261 3.01 -6.15 13.25
C PRO A 261 4.27 -5.92 14.09
N ALA A 262 4.81 -4.70 14.05
CA ALA A 262 6.02 -4.33 14.80
C ALA A 262 5.89 -4.67 16.30
N PHE A 263 4.71 -4.47 16.88
CA PHE A 263 4.41 -4.80 18.27
C PHE A 263 4.52 -6.29 18.58
N THR A 264 4.06 -7.14 17.66
CA THR A 264 4.18 -8.60 17.75
C THR A 264 5.65 -9.03 17.70
N ARG A 265 6.43 -8.48 16.75
CA ARG A 265 7.86 -8.78 16.60
C ARG A 265 8.65 -8.38 17.84
N ILE A 266 8.39 -7.19 18.39
CA ILE A 266 9.01 -6.71 19.63
C ILE A 266 8.69 -7.65 20.81
N CYS A 267 7.42 -7.99 21.02
CA CYS A 267 6.99 -8.85 22.13
C CYS A 267 7.52 -10.28 21.97
N ARG A 268 7.52 -10.84 20.76
CA ARG A 268 8.08 -12.16 20.46
C ARG A 268 9.57 -12.23 20.80
N ALA A 269 10.36 -11.29 20.30
CA ALA A 269 11.78 -11.23 20.58
C ALA A 269 12.10 -10.94 22.08
N ALA A 270 11.18 -10.25 22.76
CA ALA A 270 11.26 -10.02 24.20
C ALA A 270 10.80 -11.22 25.06
N GLY A 271 10.26 -12.28 24.45
CA GLY A 271 9.66 -13.41 25.18
C GLY A 271 8.41 -13.04 25.98
N LEU A 272 7.66 -12.02 25.54
CA LEU A 272 6.48 -11.47 26.20
C LEU A 272 5.22 -11.92 25.45
N SER A 273 4.56 -12.97 25.96
CA SER A 273 3.34 -13.54 25.37
C SER A 273 2.19 -13.56 26.37
N PHE A 274 0.96 -13.68 25.86
CA PHE A 274 -0.20 -14.01 26.66
C PHE A 274 -0.11 -15.45 27.21
N LYS A 275 -1.00 -15.79 28.16
CA LYS A 275 -1.01 -17.12 28.81
C LYS A 275 -1.26 -18.27 27.82
N ASP A 276 -1.93 -18.00 26.72
CA ASP A 276 -2.22 -18.95 25.64
C ASP A 276 -1.10 -19.07 24.59
N GLY A 277 0.02 -18.35 24.79
CA GLY A 277 1.18 -18.35 23.89
C GLY A 277 1.07 -17.37 22.72
N THR A 278 -0.02 -16.63 22.58
CA THR A 278 -0.16 -15.60 21.54
C THR A 278 0.55 -14.31 21.94
N TYR A 279 0.82 -13.45 20.93
CA TYR A 279 1.52 -12.18 21.14
C TYR A 279 0.59 -10.98 20.93
N PRO A 280 0.87 -9.83 21.58
CA PRO A 280 0.18 -8.57 21.30
C PRO A 280 0.30 -8.15 19.83
N VAL A 281 -0.78 -7.64 19.27
CA VAL A 281 -0.85 -7.19 17.86
C VAL A 281 -1.11 -5.70 17.72
N THR A 282 -1.35 -4.98 18.83
CA THR A 282 -1.58 -3.53 18.87
C THR A 282 -0.62 -2.86 19.84
N ALA A 283 -0.41 -1.54 19.68
CA ALA A 283 0.44 -0.76 20.58
C ALA A 283 -0.10 -0.76 22.01
N GLU A 284 -1.43 -0.74 22.17
CA GLU A 284 -2.12 -0.80 23.47
C GLU A 284 -1.77 -2.07 24.21
N SER A 285 -2.03 -3.21 23.58
CA SER A 285 -1.79 -4.51 24.21
C SER A 285 -0.30 -4.78 24.45
N ALA A 286 0.58 -4.32 23.55
CA ALA A 286 2.02 -4.42 23.76
C ALA A 286 2.49 -3.58 24.95
N ALA A 287 2.00 -2.34 25.09
CA ALA A 287 2.39 -1.44 26.17
C ALA A 287 2.11 -2.04 27.57
N GLU A 288 1.03 -2.83 27.72
CA GLU A 288 0.70 -3.49 28.99
C GLU A 288 1.81 -4.43 29.48
N PHE A 289 2.53 -5.11 28.57
CA PHE A 289 3.63 -6.00 28.91
C PHE A 289 4.91 -5.29 29.35
N PHE A 290 5.04 -4.01 29.01
CA PHE A 290 6.21 -3.20 29.32
C PHE A 290 6.01 -2.30 30.56
N HIS A 291 4.80 -2.20 31.12
CA HIS A 291 4.53 -1.45 32.34
C HIS A 291 5.40 -1.93 33.52
N GLY A 292 6.13 -1.01 34.14
CA GLY A 292 6.98 -1.28 35.31
C GLY A 292 8.32 -1.97 35.00
N LYS A 293 8.72 -2.08 33.75
CA LYS A 293 10.06 -2.51 33.35
C LYS A 293 10.94 -1.27 33.13
N ASP A 294 12.07 -1.20 33.82
CA ASP A 294 13.08 -0.18 33.56
C ASP A 294 13.80 -0.50 32.24
N PHE A 295 13.60 0.34 31.24
CA PHE A 295 14.41 0.34 30.03
C PHE A 295 15.49 1.40 30.17
N GLU A 296 16.75 1.03 29.98
CA GLU A 296 17.84 2.00 30.00
C GLU A 296 17.60 3.11 28.95
N LYS A 297 17.70 4.36 29.40
CA LYS A 297 17.58 5.52 28.53
C LYS A 297 18.66 5.45 27.46
N SER A 298 18.28 5.18 26.21
CA SER A 298 19.20 5.21 25.09
C SER A 298 19.79 6.62 24.94
N ARG A 299 21.07 6.80 25.23
CA ARG A 299 21.83 7.94 24.74
C ARG A 299 22.04 7.74 23.25
N ILE A 300 21.35 8.54 22.45
CA ILE A 300 21.52 8.60 21.00
C ILE A 300 22.94 9.07 20.73
N GLY A 301 23.78 8.20 20.15
CA GLY A 301 25.06 8.62 19.63
C GLY A 301 24.84 9.58 18.47
N GLU A 302 25.37 10.77 18.54
CA GLU A 302 25.52 11.65 17.39
C GLU A 302 26.45 10.94 16.40
N THR A 303 25.91 10.56 15.24
CA THR A 303 26.74 10.12 14.11
C THR A 303 27.33 11.38 13.48
N ASP A 304 28.61 11.60 13.66
CA ASP A 304 29.39 12.62 12.92
C ASP A 304 29.25 12.31 11.42
N VAL A 305 28.46 13.11 10.73
CA VAL A 305 28.26 12.99 9.29
C VAL A 305 29.39 13.74 8.60
N SER A 306 30.33 13.02 7.99
CA SER A 306 31.27 13.61 7.05
C SER A 306 30.50 14.14 5.84
N ILE A 307 30.46 15.45 5.66
CA ILE A 307 29.81 16.11 4.52
C ILE A 307 30.65 15.81 3.29
N SER A 308 30.13 14.95 2.40
CA SER A 308 30.68 14.74 1.04
C SER A 308 30.27 15.89 0.11
N GLU A 309 30.98 16.08 -1.01
CA GLU A 309 30.54 17.04 -2.03
C GLU A 309 29.10 16.74 -2.47
N PRO A 310 28.24 17.79 -2.59
CA PRO A 310 26.83 17.57 -2.91
C PRO A 310 26.65 17.06 -4.33
N PHE A 311 25.82 16.04 -4.51
CA PHE A 311 25.34 15.58 -5.82
C PHE A 311 24.45 16.63 -6.49
N PHE A 312 23.53 17.24 -5.71
CA PHE A 312 22.68 18.33 -6.16
C PHE A 312 22.80 19.55 -5.26
N SER A 313 22.80 20.73 -5.87
CA SER A 313 22.57 22.02 -5.21
C SER A 313 21.43 22.75 -5.90
N ILE A 314 20.38 23.04 -5.13
CA ILE A 314 19.14 23.69 -5.59
C ILE A 314 19.10 25.06 -4.96
N GLN A 315 18.91 26.12 -5.77
CA GLN A 315 18.98 27.50 -5.32
C GLN A 315 17.76 28.30 -5.79
N ASN A 316 16.98 28.82 -4.83
CA ASN A 316 15.80 29.68 -5.02
C ASN A 316 14.83 29.12 -6.06
N LEU A 317 14.52 27.84 -5.99
CA LEU A 317 13.73 27.12 -6.98
C LEU A 317 12.25 27.41 -6.82
N ASP A 318 11.64 27.94 -7.86
CA ASP A 318 10.18 28.09 -7.98
C ASP A 318 9.67 27.26 -9.14
N PHE A 319 8.50 26.65 -8.93
CA PHE A 319 7.80 25.91 -9.98
C PHE A 319 6.29 25.96 -9.83
N HIS A 320 5.60 26.09 -10.95
CA HIS A 320 4.14 25.94 -11.08
C HIS A 320 3.78 25.32 -12.45
N TYR A 321 2.69 24.56 -12.49
CA TYR A 321 2.10 24.08 -13.75
C TYR A 321 1.26 25.16 -14.43
N SER A 322 0.59 26.00 -13.62
CA SER A 322 -0.10 27.21 -14.06
C SER A 322 0.23 28.36 -13.09
N PRO A 323 0.27 29.62 -13.56
CA PRO A 323 0.64 30.77 -12.71
C PRO A 323 -0.20 30.92 -11.44
N GLU A 324 -1.44 30.42 -11.46
CA GLU A 324 -2.41 30.54 -10.36
C GLU A 324 -2.24 29.46 -9.29
N ALA A 325 -1.43 28.41 -9.56
CA ALA A 325 -1.24 27.27 -8.68
C ALA A 325 0.25 26.98 -8.42
N PRO A 326 0.91 27.70 -7.50
CA PRO A 326 2.31 27.46 -7.15
C PRO A 326 2.46 26.07 -6.54
N VAL A 327 3.51 25.34 -6.95
CA VAL A 327 3.80 23.97 -6.48
C VAL A 327 5.05 23.93 -5.62
N LEU A 328 6.12 24.64 -6.01
CA LEU A 328 7.35 24.81 -5.23
C LEU A 328 7.63 26.30 -5.11
N GLN A 329 8.08 26.74 -3.92
CA GLN A 329 8.27 28.16 -3.61
C GLN A 329 9.61 28.38 -2.91
N ASN A 330 10.53 29.08 -3.56
CA ASN A 330 11.84 29.48 -3.04
C ASN A 330 12.59 28.31 -2.36
N LEU A 331 12.59 27.14 -2.99
CA LEU A 331 13.18 25.94 -2.40
C LEU A 331 14.69 25.98 -2.57
N ASN A 332 15.41 25.78 -1.43
CA ASN A 332 16.85 25.66 -1.36
C ASN A 332 17.18 24.32 -0.71
N LEU A 333 18.07 23.53 -1.33
CA LEU A 333 18.42 22.20 -0.85
C LEU A 333 19.76 21.75 -1.42
N GLU A 334 20.59 21.14 -0.59
CA GLU A 334 21.77 20.39 -1.02
C GLU A 334 21.57 18.91 -0.73
N LEU A 335 21.85 18.05 -1.69
CA LEU A 335 21.74 16.59 -1.56
C LEU A 335 23.13 15.98 -1.69
N ASP A 336 23.58 15.31 -0.64
CA ASP A 336 24.82 14.54 -0.58
C ASP A 336 24.62 13.06 -1.00
N GLY A 337 25.60 12.19 -0.78
CA GLY A 337 25.54 10.77 -1.17
C GLY A 337 24.70 9.87 -0.26
N ARG A 338 24.11 10.39 0.84
CA ARG A 338 23.28 9.57 1.74
C ARG A 338 21.97 9.18 1.09
N PRO A 339 21.48 7.94 1.30
CA PRO A 339 20.13 7.55 0.87
C PRO A 339 19.12 8.48 1.54
N THR A 340 18.35 9.20 0.72
CA THR A 340 17.47 10.27 1.17
C THR A 340 16.00 9.98 0.82
N ALA A 341 15.13 9.94 1.81
CA ALA A 341 13.70 9.86 1.65
C ALA A 341 13.07 11.25 1.61
N ILE A 342 12.17 11.49 0.65
CA ILE A 342 11.33 12.68 0.56
C ILE A 342 9.90 12.27 0.93
N ILE A 343 9.41 12.76 2.08
CA ILE A 343 8.11 12.41 2.62
C ILE A 343 7.20 13.64 2.76
N GLY A 344 5.90 13.42 2.84
CA GLY A 344 4.87 14.49 2.94
C GLY A 344 3.55 14.06 2.34
N GLN A 345 2.52 14.85 2.56
CA GLN A 345 1.18 14.59 1.99
C GLN A 345 1.16 14.65 0.45
N ASN A 346 0.09 14.11 -0.14
CA ASN A 346 -0.14 14.28 -1.56
C ASN A 346 -0.32 15.77 -1.90
N GLY A 347 0.25 16.20 -3.04
CA GLY A 347 0.26 17.62 -3.42
C GLY A 347 1.34 18.47 -2.73
N ALA A 348 2.21 17.91 -1.88
CA ALA A 348 3.31 18.66 -1.26
C ALA A 348 4.43 19.09 -2.23
N GLY A 349 4.43 18.59 -3.48
CA GLY A 349 5.44 18.93 -4.49
C GLY A 349 6.57 17.90 -4.63
N LYS A 350 6.50 16.75 -3.95
CA LYS A 350 7.57 15.70 -3.93
C LYS A 350 7.92 15.20 -5.33
N THR A 351 6.94 14.64 -6.05
CA THR A 351 7.11 14.14 -7.44
C THR A 351 7.55 15.26 -8.39
N THR A 352 7.07 16.48 -8.19
CA THR A 352 7.50 17.65 -8.99
C THR A 352 8.97 17.96 -8.76
N LEU A 353 9.43 17.94 -7.51
CA LEU A 353 10.84 18.15 -7.17
C LEU A 353 11.73 17.09 -7.86
N VAL A 354 11.43 15.81 -7.73
CA VAL A 354 12.26 14.76 -8.33
C VAL A 354 12.22 14.78 -9.87
N LYS A 355 11.10 15.18 -10.48
CA LYS A 355 11.04 15.42 -11.94
C LYS A 355 11.90 16.59 -12.39
N LEU A 356 11.99 17.67 -11.60
CA LEU A 356 12.90 18.78 -11.84
C LEU A 356 14.36 18.34 -11.71
N LEU A 357 14.73 17.53 -10.70
CA LEU A 357 16.08 16.97 -10.54
C LEU A 357 16.49 16.10 -11.74
N LYS A 358 15.56 15.35 -12.32
CA LYS A 358 15.79 14.56 -13.54
C LYS A 358 15.84 15.43 -14.80
N GLY A 359 15.40 16.69 -14.76
CA GLY A 359 15.28 17.56 -15.92
C GLY A 359 14.05 17.28 -16.79
N LEU A 360 13.09 16.49 -16.31
CA LEU A 360 11.80 16.25 -16.98
C LEU A 360 10.91 17.49 -16.96
N LEU A 361 11.10 18.36 -15.98
CA LEU A 361 10.47 19.67 -15.85
C LEU A 361 11.56 20.74 -15.82
N LYS A 362 11.21 21.97 -16.21
CA LYS A 362 12.09 23.13 -16.12
C LYS A 362 11.58 24.07 -15.04
N PRO A 363 12.46 24.59 -14.17
CA PRO A 363 12.04 25.55 -13.14
C PRO A 363 11.52 26.84 -13.79
N VAL A 364 10.61 27.53 -13.11
CA VAL A 364 10.13 28.87 -13.49
C VAL A 364 11.19 29.90 -13.12
N SER A 365 11.79 29.75 -11.94
CA SER A 365 12.96 30.54 -11.50
C SER A 365 13.89 29.67 -10.64
N GLY A 366 15.09 30.19 -10.38
CA GLY A 366 16.13 29.46 -9.66
C GLY A 366 16.95 28.51 -10.53
N ASN A 367 17.88 27.79 -9.91
CA ASN A 367 18.80 26.91 -10.61
C ASN A 367 18.95 25.58 -9.87
N ILE A 368 19.20 24.52 -10.64
CA ILE A 368 19.57 23.19 -10.14
C ILE A 368 20.93 22.82 -10.72
N TYR A 369 21.87 22.51 -9.84
CA TYR A 369 23.19 22.04 -10.21
C TYR A 369 23.33 20.56 -9.85
N PHE A 370 23.86 19.77 -10.77
CA PHE A 370 24.25 18.39 -10.57
C PHE A 370 25.76 18.27 -10.69
N LYS A 371 26.45 17.84 -9.61
CA LYS A 371 27.94 17.80 -9.51
C LYS A 371 28.56 19.13 -10.02
N GLY A 372 28.04 20.28 -9.53
CA GLY A 372 28.49 21.62 -9.86
C GLY A 372 28.11 22.15 -11.24
N ARG A 373 27.39 21.41 -12.10
CA ARG A 373 26.96 21.82 -13.44
C ARG A 373 25.47 22.08 -13.48
N ASN A 374 25.06 23.22 -14.06
CA ASN A 374 23.66 23.58 -14.20
C ASN A 374 22.94 22.57 -15.13
N ILE A 375 21.87 21.92 -14.64
CA ILE A 375 21.10 20.95 -15.44
C ILE A 375 20.19 21.64 -16.46
N GLY A 376 19.83 22.90 -16.26
CA GLY A 376 19.00 23.67 -17.20
C GLY A 376 19.63 23.82 -18.59
N GLU A 377 20.95 23.69 -18.71
CA GLU A 377 21.72 23.72 -19.96
C GLU A 377 21.84 22.35 -20.64
N ARG A 378 21.29 21.28 -20.01
CA ARG A 378 21.43 19.89 -20.46
C ARG A 378 20.08 19.31 -20.87
N THR A 379 20.09 18.44 -21.87
CA THR A 379 18.90 17.68 -22.24
C THR A 379 18.69 16.48 -21.31
N VAL A 380 17.45 15.97 -21.23
CA VAL A 380 17.13 14.74 -20.47
C VAL A 380 17.99 13.55 -20.93
N ALA A 381 18.27 13.45 -22.25
CA ALA A 381 19.12 12.41 -22.80
C ALA A 381 20.58 12.51 -22.30
N MET A 382 21.13 13.72 -22.15
CA MET A 382 22.47 13.92 -21.60
C MET A 382 22.56 13.57 -20.10
N LEU A 383 21.44 13.64 -19.39
CA LEU A 383 21.34 13.27 -17.96
C LEU A 383 21.00 11.79 -17.78
N ALA A 384 20.56 11.08 -18.82
CA ALA A 384 20.05 9.71 -18.70
C ALA A 384 21.08 8.73 -18.13
N GLY A 385 22.33 8.80 -18.56
CA GLY A 385 23.41 7.95 -18.06
C GLY A 385 23.95 8.32 -16.67
N GLN A 386 23.45 9.39 -16.05
CA GLN A 386 23.94 9.88 -14.74
C GLN A 386 22.84 9.87 -13.67
N ILE A 387 21.60 10.11 -14.06
CA ILE A 387 20.44 10.18 -13.17
C ILE A 387 19.39 9.20 -13.67
N GLY A 388 19.18 8.10 -12.98
CA GLY A 388 18.11 7.16 -13.20
C GLY A 388 16.81 7.65 -12.54
N TYR A 389 15.65 7.40 -13.16
CA TYR A 389 14.34 7.74 -12.62
C TYR A 389 13.35 6.60 -12.86
N VAL A 390 12.75 6.10 -11.80
CA VAL A 390 11.67 5.10 -11.84
C VAL A 390 10.35 5.79 -11.58
N PHE A 391 9.41 5.67 -12.52
CA PHE A 391 8.10 6.31 -12.44
C PHE A 391 7.21 5.65 -11.40
N GLN A 392 6.28 6.42 -10.85
CA GLN A 392 5.27 5.94 -9.91
C GLN A 392 4.42 4.82 -10.53
N ASN A 393 3.94 5.01 -11.77
CA ASN A 393 3.24 3.98 -12.53
C ASN A 393 4.22 3.31 -13.51
N PRO A 394 4.48 1.99 -13.40
CA PRO A 394 5.39 1.29 -14.31
C PRO A 394 4.90 1.30 -15.77
N ASP A 395 3.57 1.39 -16.01
CA ASP A 395 3.00 1.41 -17.35
C ASP A 395 3.34 2.70 -18.12
N ASP A 396 3.78 3.78 -17.43
CA ASP A 396 4.28 5.00 -18.05
C ASP A 396 5.75 4.87 -18.50
N GLN A 397 6.45 3.78 -18.12
CA GLN A 397 7.86 3.53 -18.39
C GLN A 397 8.08 2.36 -19.33
N ILE A 398 7.33 1.27 -19.16
CA ILE A 398 7.46 0.01 -19.89
C ILE A 398 6.82 0.12 -21.28
N PHE A 399 7.54 -0.34 -22.33
CA PHE A 399 7.04 -0.30 -23.71
C PHE A 399 7.56 -1.43 -24.63
N LYS A 400 8.43 -2.32 -24.15
CA LYS A 400 8.91 -3.49 -24.90
C LYS A 400 7.99 -4.69 -24.73
N TYR A 401 8.16 -5.69 -25.61
CA TYR A 401 7.36 -6.92 -25.63
C TYR A 401 7.97 -8.08 -24.83
N ASN A 402 9.18 -7.94 -24.33
CA ASN A 402 9.78 -8.88 -23.38
C ASN A 402 10.62 -8.13 -22.33
N VAL A 403 10.74 -8.74 -21.16
CA VAL A 403 11.40 -8.15 -19.99
C VAL A 403 12.87 -7.86 -20.24
N LEU A 404 13.60 -8.76 -20.89
CA LEU A 404 15.03 -8.57 -21.15
C LEU A 404 15.28 -7.38 -22.08
N ASP A 405 14.52 -7.26 -23.19
CA ASP A 405 14.64 -6.12 -24.11
C ASP A 405 14.25 -4.79 -23.44
N GLU A 406 13.29 -4.82 -22.50
CA GLU A 406 12.92 -3.64 -21.71
C GLU A 406 14.09 -3.21 -20.83
N VAL A 407 14.74 -4.14 -20.12
CA VAL A 407 15.84 -3.83 -19.22
C VAL A 407 17.11 -3.44 -19.97
N MET A 408 17.38 -4.03 -21.13
CA MET A 408 18.52 -3.69 -21.98
C MET A 408 18.38 -2.33 -22.70
N PHE A 409 17.17 -1.79 -22.83
CA PHE A 409 16.91 -0.59 -23.64
C PHE A 409 17.69 0.63 -23.15
N GLY A 410 17.67 0.90 -21.85
CA GLY A 410 18.41 2.02 -21.24
C GLY A 410 19.92 1.92 -21.49
N PRO A 411 20.57 0.83 -21.08
CA PRO A 411 22.00 0.57 -21.31
C PRO A 411 22.45 0.78 -22.76
N LEU A 412 21.72 0.22 -23.71
CA LEU A 412 22.05 0.37 -25.14
C LEU A 412 21.98 1.85 -25.62
N ASN A 413 20.98 2.63 -25.14
CA ASN A 413 20.81 4.02 -25.54
C ASN A 413 21.85 4.97 -24.91
N ILE A 414 22.46 4.59 -23.77
CA ILE A 414 23.56 5.37 -23.19
C ILE A 414 24.94 4.95 -23.72
N GLY A 415 24.98 3.97 -24.65
CA GLY A 415 26.18 3.63 -25.43
C GLY A 415 26.92 2.38 -24.96
N MET A 416 26.34 1.52 -24.10
CA MET A 416 26.91 0.21 -23.77
C MET A 416 26.88 -0.73 -24.98
N SER A 417 27.83 -1.65 -25.06
CA SER A 417 27.78 -2.74 -26.04
C SER A 417 26.59 -3.66 -25.73
N ARG A 418 26.21 -4.49 -26.71
CA ARG A 418 25.08 -5.41 -26.51
C ARG A 418 25.38 -6.44 -25.42
N GLU A 419 26.61 -6.94 -25.42
CA GLU A 419 27.09 -7.94 -24.45
C GLU A 419 27.11 -7.35 -23.03
N GLU A 420 27.61 -6.14 -22.86
CA GLU A 420 27.62 -5.42 -21.58
C GLU A 420 26.19 -5.09 -21.10
N ALA A 421 25.32 -4.64 -22.00
CA ALA A 421 23.92 -4.34 -21.70
C ALA A 421 23.15 -5.60 -21.27
N GLU A 422 23.40 -6.75 -21.89
CA GLU A 422 22.78 -8.03 -21.52
C GLU A 422 23.27 -8.50 -20.14
N GLU A 423 24.58 -8.41 -19.85
CA GLU A 423 25.15 -8.75 -18.54
C GLU A 423 24.53 -7.88 -17.45
N LYS A 424 24.51 -6.55 -17.63
CA LYS A 424 23.89 -5.61 -16.69
C LYS A 424 22.38 -5.84 -16.51
N ALA A 425 21.68 -6.18 -17.57
CA ALA A 425 20.25 -6.49 -17.50
C ALA A 425 19.98 -7.75 -16.67
N LEU A 426 20.76 -8.82 -16.87
CA LEU A 426 20.62 -10.06 -16.10
C LEU A 426 20.97 -9.85 -14.62
N GLU A 427 22.02 -9.06 -14.29
CA GLU A 427 22.34 -8.66 -12.92
C GLU A 427 21.16 -7.92 -12.28
N ALA A 428 20.59 -6.93 -12.99
CA ALA A 428 19.47 -6.14 -12.48
C ALA A 428 18.19 -6.96 -12.28
N LEU A 429 17.91 -7.91 -13.20
CA LEU A 429 16.79 -8.85 -13.06
C LEU A 429 16.98 -9.79 -11.86
N ALA A 430 18.20 -10.25 -11.59
CA ALA A 430 18.50 -11.06 -10.42
C ALA A 430 18.29 -10.25 -9.12
N LEU A 431 18.76 -8.99 -9.06
CA LEU A 431 18.59 -8.11 -7.91
C LEU A 431 17.12 -7.79 -7.63
N THR A 432 16.29 -7.70 -8.66
CA THR A 432 14.86 -7.39 -8.54
C THR A 432 13.96 -8.62 -8.46
N GLY A 433 14.54 -9.84 -8.40
CA GLY A 433 13.79 -11.09 -8.23
C GLY A 433 13.04 -11.55 -9.48
N LEU A 434 13.44 -11.10 -10.68
CA LEU A 434 12.79 -11.42 -11.96
C LEU A 434 13.57 -12.45 -12.79
N THR A 435 14.52 -13.15 -12.20
CA THR A 435 15.23 -14.27 -12.87
C THR A 435 14.24 -15.32 -13.38
N GLY A 436 14.39 -15.70 -14.65
CA GLY A 436 13.51 -16.67 -15.31
C GLY A 436 12.34 -16.05 -16.06
N LYS A 437 12.14 -14.70 -15.95
CA LYS A 437 11.08 -13.96 -16.63
C LYS A 437 11.55 -13.14 -17.83
N GLU A 438 12.78 -13.35 -18.28
CA GLU A 438 13.46 -12.59 -19.33
C GLU A 438 12.65 -12.52 -20.64
N LYS A 439 11.94 -13.62 -20.95
CA LYS A 439 11.18 -13.79 -22.21
C LYS A 439 9.70 -13.44 -22.08
N GLU A 440 9.20 -13.19 -20.85
CA GLU A 440 7.82 -12.86 -20.63
C GLU A 440 7.51 -11.45 -21.16
N ASN A 441 6.26 -11.23 -21.59
CA ASN A 441 5.80 -9.88 -21.93
C ASN A 441 5.59 -9.11 -20.62
N PRO A 442 6.19 -7.92 -20.42
CA PRO A 442 6.00 -7.14 -19.21
C PRO A 442 4.53 -6.83 -18.87
N TYR A 443 3.66 -6.71 -19.86
CA TYR A 443 2.24 -6.45 -19.65
C TYR A 443 1.45 -7.67 -19.16
N ASP A 444 2.02 -8.88 -19.28
CA ASP A 444 1.44 -10.11 -18.73
C ASP A 444 1.86 -10.34 -17.27
N LEU A 445 2.85 -9.58 -16.77
CA LEU A 445 3.30 -9.60 -15.38
C LEU A 445 2.27 -8.94 -14.46
N GLU A 446 2.23 -9.35 -13.19
CA GLU A 446 1.48 -8.63 -12.17
C GLU A 446 2.06 -7.24 -11.89
N LEU A 447 1.26 -6.33 -11.33
CA LEU A 447 1.68 -4.93 -11.11
C LEU A 447 2.97 -4.81 -10.30
N TYR A 448 3.13 -5.65 -9.27
CA TYR A 448 4.35 -5.65 -8.45
C TYR A 448 5.59 -6.08 -9.24
N GLU A 449 5.46 -7.06 -10.16
CA GLU A 449 6.54 -7.52 -11.03
C GLU A 449 6.88 -6.48 -12.10
N ARG A 450 5.87 -5.82 -12.69
CA ARG A 450 6.09 -4.70 -13.61
C ARG A 450 6.88 -3.57 -12.94
N LYS A 451 6.57 -3.28 -11.67
CA LYS A 451 7.32 -2.29 -10.89
C LYS A 451 8.78 -2.70 -10.72
N MET A 452 9.03 -3.99 -10.44
CA MET A 452 10.39 -4.53 -10.35
C MET A 452 11.12 -4.49 -11.71
N ALA A 453 10.43 -4.76 -12.83
CA ALA A 453 10.99 -4.63 -14.17
C ALA A 453 11.36 -3.17 -14.50
N ALA A 454 10.52 -2.22 -14.11
CA ALA A 454 10.83 -0.79 -14.25
C ALA A 454 12.02 -0.35 -13.38
N ILE A 455 12.18 -0.89 -12.18
CA ILE A 455 13.37 -0.67 -11.35
C ILE A 455 14.60 -1.30 -12.02
N ALA A 456 14.51 -2.55 -12.49
CA ALA A 456 15.61 -3.25 -13.15
C ALA A 456 16.11 -2.51 -14.38
N SER A 457 15.22 -1.92 -15.21
CA SER A 457 15.61 -1.18 -16.42
C SER A 457 16.45 0.06 -16.13
N VAL A 458 16.26 0.66 -14.95
CA VAL A 458 17.07 1.82 -14.50
C VAL A 458 18.34 1.35 -13.80
N LEU A 459 18.29 0.28 -13.02
CA LEU A 459 19.47 -0.30 -12.36
C LEU A 459 20.54 -0.75 -13.38
N ALA A 460 20.11 -1.37 -14.47
CA ALA A 460 21.01 -1.82 -15.53
C ALA A 460 21.81 -0.68 -16.19
N MET A 461 21.35 0.57 -16.10
CA MET A 461 22.06 1.74 -16.62
C MET A 461 23.24 2.17 -15.74
N ASP A 462 23.37 1.65 -14.53
CA ASP A 462 24.46 1.88 -13.57
C ASP A 462 24.73 3.37 -13.27
N THR A 463 23.67 4.18 -13.14
CA THR A 463 23.74 5.64 -12.97
C THR A 463 24.31 6.06 -11.60
N ASP A 464 24.82 7.30 -11.49
CA ASP A 464 25.32 7.88 -10.23
C ASP A 464 24.20 8.16 -9.20
N VAL A 465 23.01 8.45 -9.70
CA VAL A 465 21.81 8.74 -8.91
C VAL A 465 20.66 7.84 -9.34
N LEU A 466 19.97 7.26 -8.39
CA LEU A 466 18.70 6.56 -8.58
C LEU A 466 17.59 7.33 -7.88
N ILE A 467 16.58 7.76 -8.65
CA ILE A 467 15.36 8.36 -8.12
C ILE A 467 14.23 7.35 -8.23
N LEU A 468 13.57 7.07 -7.09
CA LEU A 468 12.43 6.14 -6.98
C LEU A 468 11.19 6.94 -6.59
N ASP A 469 10.18 6.99 -7.46
CA ASP A 469 8.92 7.66 -7.15
C ASP A 469 7.88 6.63 -6.70
N GLU A 470 7.62 6.57 -5.39
CA GLU A 470 6.72 5.63 -4.71
C GLU A 470 6.97 4.16 -5.07
N PRO A 471 8.18 3.63 -4.85
CA PRO A 471 8.56 2.28 -5.27
C PRO A 471 7.84 1.18 -4.50
N THR A 472 7.36 1.44 -3.28
CA THR A 472 6.75 0.45 -2.37
C THR A 472 5.26 0.19 -2.63
N ILE A 473 4.61 0.99 -3.50
CA ILE A 473 3.21 0.75 -3.88
C ILE A 473 3.07 -0.63 -4.54
N ALA A 474 2.05 -1.37 -4.14
CA ALA A 474 1.73 -2.73 -4.58
C ALA A 474 2.81 -3.79 -4.23
N GLN A 475 3.78 -3.46 -3.38
CA GLN A 475 4.81 -4.40 -2.94
C GLN A 475 4.40 -5.05 -1.60
N ASP A 476 4.46 -6.38 -1.56
CA ASP A 476 4.38 -7.12 -0.32
C ASP A 476 5.70 -7.02 0.49
N TYR A 477 5.80 -7.73 1.61
CA TYR A 477 7.00 -7.72 2.45
C TYR A 477 8.27 -8.09 1.67
N ARG A 478 8.22 -9.14 0.83
CA ARG A 478 9.39 -9.58 0.03
C ARG A 478 9.82 -8.52 -0.97
N GLY A 479 8.87 -7.93 -1.70
CA GLY A 479 9.16 -6.85 -2.65
C GLY A 479 9.77 -5.62 -1.97
N ARG A 480 9.27 -5.25 -0.78
CA ARG A 480 9.85 -4.17 0.03
C ARG A 480 11.29 -4.47 0.45
N GLN A 481 11.59 -5.70 0.89
CA GLN A 481 12.96 -6.10 1.24
C GLN A 481 13.90 -6.09 0.03
N ILE A 482 13.44 -6.51 -1.15
CA ILE A 482 14.21 -6.41 -2.39
C ILE A 482 14.59 -4.94 -2.68
N ILE A 483 13.62 -4.02 -2.63
CA ILE A 483 13.86 -2.59 -2.85
C ILE A 483 14.83 -2.04 -1.79
N GLY A 484 14.64 -2.39 -0.53
CA GLY A 484 15.53 -1.99 0.57
C GLY A 484 16.98 -2.47 0.37
N ASN A 485 17.17 -3.71 -0.09
CA ASN A 485 18.49 -4.26 -0.40
C ASN A 485 19.14 -3.51 -1.58
N VAL A 486 18.38 -3.17 -2.63
CA VAL A 486 18.85 -2.32 -3.73
C VAL A 486 19.35 -0.96 -3.21
N ILE A 487 18.59 -0.33 -2.31
CA ILE A 487 18.99 0.95 -1.69
C ILE A 487 20.30 0.80 -0.94
N ARG A 488 20.45 -0.22 -0.08
CA ARG A 488 21.67 -0.49 0.68
C ARG A 488 22.88 -0.77 -0.23
N GLU A 489 22.69 -1.57 -1.27
CA GLU A 489 23.75 -1.92 -2.21
C GLU A 489 24.25 -0.68 -2.98
N LEU A 490 23.36 0.14 -3.51
CA LEU A 490 23.73 1.35 -4.26
C LEU A 490 24.40 2.39 -3.35
N SER A 491 23.87 2.60 -2.14
CA SER A 491 24.48 3.50 -1.15
C SER A 491 25.88 3.02 -0.73
N GLY A 492 26.06 1.70 -0.55
CA GLY A 492 27.37 1.11 -0.28
C GLY A 492 28.38 1.29 -1.43
N LYS A 493 27.90 1.51 -2.66
CA LYS A 493 28.71 1.87 -3.83
C LYS A 493 28.94 3.38 -3.99
N GLY A 494 28.51 4.20 -3.03
CA GLY A 494 28.64 5.66 -3.05
C GLY A 494 27.69 6.36 -4.03
N LYS A 495 26.60 5.70 -4.46
CA LYS A 495 25.56 6.30 -5.31
C LYS A 495 24.49 6.96 -4.44
N LEU A 496 23.94 8.06 -4.93
CA LEU A 496 22.81 8.71 -4.26
C LEU A 496 21.50 8.00 -4.63
N VAL A 497 20.75 7.55 -3.61
CA VAL A 497 19.38 7.07 -3.78
C VAL A 497 18.41 8.08 -3.18
N LEU A 498 17.51 8.60 -4.01
CA LEU A 498 16.40 9.45 -3.61
C LEU A 498 15.10 8.68 -3.76
N ALA A 499 14.24 8.66 -2.74
CA ALA A 499 12.93 8.05 -2.87
C ALA A 499 11.82 8.94 -2.33
N VAL A 500 10.73 9.07 -3.10
CA VAL A 500 9.46 9.62 -2.61
C VAL A 500 8.69 8.47 -1.98
N LEU A 501 8.26 8.63 -0.71
CA LEU A 501 7.70 7.54 0.08
C LEU A 501 6.54 8.00 0.97
N HIS A 502 5.63 7.05 1.27
CA HIS A 502 4.52 7.19 2.22
C HIS A 502 4.56 6.18 3.37
N ASP A 503 5.54 5.26 3.37
CA ASP A 503 5.73 4.23 4.38
C ASP A 503 6.84 4.64 5.35
N MET A 504 6.45 5.09 6.54
CA MET A 504 7.40 5.63 7.52
C MET A 504 8.28 4.55 8.15
N ASP A 505 7.81 3.31 8.26
CA ASP A 505 8.61 2.19 8.77
C ASP A 505 9.69 1.80 7.75
N PHE A 506 9.35 1.78 6.46
CA PHE A 506 10.32 1.59 5.38
C PHE A 506 11.36 2.72 5.32
N VAL A 507 10.91 3.98 5.49
CA VAL A 507 11.83 5.13 5.57
C VAL A 507 12.79 4.97 6.74
N ALA A 508 12.29 4.60 7.91
CA ALA A 508 13.07 4.42 9.12
C ALA A 508 14.12 3.30 9.01
N GLU A 509 13.82 2.25 8.23
CA GLU A 509 14.68 1.07 8.06
C GLU A 509 15.80 1.28 7.02
N PHE A 510 15.53 2.04 5.94
CA PHE A 510 16.42 2.07 4.77
C PHE A 510 17.03 3.42 4.43
N PHE A 511 16.64 4.52 5.10
CA PHE A 511 17.11 5.86 4.77
C PHE A 511 17.80 6.56 5.93
N GLU A 512 18.95 7.15 5.65
CA GLU A 512 19.73 7.89 6.65
C GLU A 512 19.26 9.35 6.78
N ARG A 513 18.76 9.93 5.69
CA ARG A 513 18.28 11.31 5.62
C ARG A 513 16.82 11.35 5.22
N VAL A 514 16.06 12.22 5.89
CA VAL A 514 14.64 12.40 5.67
C VAL A 514 14.33 13.87 5.46
N ILE A 515 13.71 14.17 4.31
CA ILE A 515 13.23 15.50 3.95
C ILE A 515 11.71 15.49 4.04
N VAL A 516 11.15 16.36 4.87
CA VAL A 516 9.69 16.53 5.01
C VAL A 516 9.24 17.71 4.17
N MET A 517 8.32 17.48 3.27
CA MET A 517 7.73 18.53 2.43
C MET A 517 6.25 18.72 2.74
N ALA A 518 5.81 19.98 2.82
CA ALA A 518 4.42 20.37 2.82
C ALA A 518 4.25 21.75 2.12
N HIS A 519 3.12 21.94 1.45
CA HIS A 519 2.77 23.21 0.80
C HIS A 519 3.87 23.77 -0.13
N GLY A 520 4.60 22.90 -0.81
CA GLY A 520 5.67 23.30 -1.74
C GLY A 520 6.97 23.76 -1.08
N GLN A 521 7.15 23.54 0.22
CA GLN A 521 8.30 23.92 1.01
C GLN A 521 8.89 22.73 1.78
N ILE A 522 10.15 22.85 2.17
CA ILE A 522 10.82 21.90 3.07
C ILE A 522 10.54 22.35 4.51
N LEU A 523 9.86 21.51 5.28
CA LEU A 523 9.59 21.75 6.71
C LEU A 523 10.70 21.23 7.61
N ALA A 524 11.37 20.15 7.21
CA ALA A 524 12.51 19.57 7.90
C ALA A 524 13.41 18.84 6.92
N ASP A 525 14.70 18.81 7.30
CA ASP A 525 15.77 18.08 6.63
C ASP A 525 16.74 17.61 7.72
N GLY A 526 16.88 16.31 7.91
CA GLY A 526 17.68 15.74 8.98
C GLY A 526 17.74 14.23 8.97
N ASN A 527 18.30 13.63 9.99
CA ASN A 527 18.24 12.18 10.14
C ASN A 527 16.85 11.72 10.61
N GLY A 528 16.56 10.42 10.44
CA GLY A 528 15.25 9.86 10.76
C GLY A 528 14.84 10.13 12.23
N ARG A 529 15.77 10.07 13.20
CA ARG A 529 15.45 10.29 14.62
C ARG A 529 15.05 11.74 14.88
N GLU A 530 15.77 12.72 14.32
CA GLU A 530 15.44 14.15 14.44
C GLU A 530 14.06 14.43 13.86
N VAL A 531 13.78 13.92 12.66
CA VAL A 531 12.52 14.16 11.96
C VAL A 531 11.36 13.49 12.69
N PHE A 532 11.46 12.19 13.00
CA PHE A 532 10.36 11.44 13.62
C PHE A 532 10.15 11.76 15.10
N SER A 533 11.08 12.48 15.77
CA SER A 533 10.84 13.03 17.11
C SER A 533 9.88 14.23 17.11
N ARG A 534 9.79 14.98 16.01
CA ARG A 534 9.06 16.24 15.88
C ARG A 534 7.61 16.01 15.50
N THR A 535 6.78 15.60 16.47
CA THR A 535 5.35 15.24 16.20
C THR A 535 4.51 16.37 15.64
N ASP A 536 4.75 17.61 16.04
CA ASP A 536 3.93 18.73 15.56
C ASP A 536 4.20 18.97 14.07
N LEU A 537 5.46 18.87 13.67
CA LEU A 537 5.87 18.93 12.27
C LEU A 537 5.27 17.77 11.44
N LEU A 538 5.29 16.54 11.97
CA LEU A 538 4.70 15.40 11.28
C LEU A 538 3.18 15.57 11.11
N LYS A 539 2.50 16.10 12.13
CA LYS A 539 1.05 16.43 12.02
C LYS A 539 0.77 17.49 10.96
N GLU A 540 1.59 18.54 10.88
CA GLU A 540 1.50 19.58 9.84
C GLU A 540 1.66 18.98 8.44
N ALA A 541 2.60 18.04 8.28
CA ALA A 541 2.82 17.32 7.03
C ALA A 541 1.83 16.17 6.79
N CYS A 542 0.85 15.97 7.67
CA CYS A 542 -0.13 14.85 7.64
C CYS A 542 0.54 13.46 7.64
N LEU A 543 1.64 13.32 8.40
CA LEU A 543 2.42 12.09 8.54
C LEU A 543 2.27 11.49 9.93
N SER A 544 2.44 10.17 10.03
CA SER A 544 2.57 9.43 11.28
C SER A 544 4.02 9.06 11.58
N GLN A 545 4.31 8.77 12.84
CA GLN A 545 5.59 8.19 13.24
C GLN A 545 5.66 6.71 12.84
N PRO A 546 6.86 6.12 12.69
CA PRO A 546 7.05 4.67 12.64
C PRO A 546 6.39 3.98 13.83
N TYR A 547 5.88 2.75 13.65
CA TYR A 547 5.13 2.05 14.70
C TYR A 547 5.95 1.80 15.97
N VAL A 548 7.24 1.51 15.83
CA VAL A 548 8.15 1.36 16.99
C VAL A 548 8.25 2.67 17.77
N THR A 549 8.38 3.79 17.08
CA THR A 549 8.41 5.13 17.71
C THR A 549 7.11 5.45 18.43
N GLN A 550 5.96 5.07 17.85
CA GLN A 550 4.64 5.21 18.51
C GLN A 550 4.57 4.43 19.82
N LEU A 551 5.09 3.18 19.84
CA LEU A 551 5.17 2.38 21.07
C LEU A 551 6.07 3.04 22.12
N CYS A 552 7.26 3.52 21.74
CA CYS A 552 8.18 4.23 22.65
C CYS A 552 7.50 5.42 23.33
N ARG A 553 6.76 6.22 22.57
CA ARG A 553 5.99 7.34 23.13
C ARG A 553 4.92 6.90 24.10
N LYS A 554 4.19 5.84 23.76
CA LYS A 554 3.13 5.29 24.61
C LYS A 554 3.70 4.77 25.93
N LEU A 555 4.93 4.27 25.91
CA LEU A 555 5.67 3.82 27.09
C LEU A 555 6.32 4.99 27.88
N GLY A 556 6.26 6.21 27.37
CA GLY A 556 6.86 7.39 28.02
C GLY A 556 8.38 7.45 27.91
N PHE A 557 8.97 6.83 26.89
CA PHE A 557 10.41 6.91 26.66
C PHE A 557 10.81 8.31 26.21
N GLU A 558 11.91 8.83 26.74
CA GLU A 558 12.48 10.12 26.32
C GLU A 558 13.21 10.02 24.96
N GLY A 559 13.79 8.84 24.66
CA GLY A 559 14.39 8.51 23.38
C GLY A 559 13.42 7.83 22.43
N ILE A 560 13.68 7.89 21.13
CA ILE A 560 12.92 7.16 20.13
C ILE A 560 13.79 6.09 19.47
N TYR A 561 13.17 4.94 19.22
CA TYR A 561 13.71 3.89 18.38
C TYR A 561 12.93 3.90 17.07
N LEU A 562 13.62 3.67 15.98
CA LEU A 562 13.04 3.73 14.64
C LEU A 562 12.62 2.35 14.15
N THR A 563 13.39 1.31 14.50
CA THR A 563 13.16 -0.08 14.05
C THR A 563 13.04 -1.04 15.22
N VAL A 564 12.52 -2.23 14.94
CA VAL A 564 12.40 -3.32 15.94
C VAL A 564 13.78 -3.76 16.42
N GLU A 565 14.75 -3.84 15.52
CA GLU A 565 16.12 -4.23 15.78
C GLU A 565 16.77 -3.26 16.76
N GLU A 566 16.67 -1.95 16.52
CA GLU A 566 17.15 -0.93 17.44
C GLU A 566 16.53 -1.01 18.83
N PHE A 567 15.22 -1.31 18.89
CA PHE A 567 14.50 -1.47 20.17
C PHE A 567 15.01 -2.68 20.96
N LEU A 568 15.44 -3.74 20.27
CA LEU A 568 15.88 -5.00 20.87
C LEU A 568 17.37 -5.02 21.23
N GLU A 569 18.24 -4.33 20.48
CA GLU A 569 19.71 -4.32 20.70
C GLU A 569 20.12 -3.72 22.04
N LYS A 570 19.23 -3.01 22.73
CA LYS A 570 19.50 -2.29 23.99
C LYS A 570 18.75 -2.86 25.20
N LYS A 571 18.60 -4.16 25.23
CA LYS A 571 18.17 -4.89 26.42
C LYS A 571 19.32 -5.16 27.40
#